data_e175e855e985dfb5586f29b3bd6e8ee3
#
_entry.id   e175e855e985dfb5586f29b3bd6e8ee3
#
_cell.length_a   1.000
_cell.length_b   1.000
_cell.length_c   1.000
_cell.angle_alpha   90.00
_cell.angle_beta   90.00
_cell.angle_gamma   90.00
#
_symmetry.space_group_name_H-M   'P 1'
#
loop_
_entity.id
_entity.type
_entity.pdbx_description
1 polymer ?
#
loop_
_entity_poly.entity_id
_entity_poly.type
_entity_poly.pdbx_seq_one_letter_code
_entity_poly.pdbx_strand_id
1 'polypeptide(L)'
;MKNDFDNNSLVAGHGKKPNQKLKPYVVLQYLLKYTDENNTASALDIVEYLKECGIYAERRSVYRDIEDINKVMWMIENETDIYEAEEVIATDEDNTEKLVVYDKHKKGFYVRQRHFDLNDIRLLAECVYSAKFIAQGQADRLTDVVCDFVSEAQAKKIRHDAFLTDRVKTTNKSVLNSIATINEAMSEKLDGQPHAPEQISFHYLGYTINGITLQQKERHNGELYVVSPFKLIINDGN
;
A
#
# COMPACT_ATOMS: atom_id res chain seq x y z
N MET A 1 16.60 -24.38 -33.86
CA MET A 1 16.57 -23.06 -34.50
C MET A 1 16.86 -22.06 -33.40
N LYS A 2 18.08 -21.56 -33.34
CA LYS A 2 18.51 -20.51 -32.43
C LYS A 2 18.13 -19.17 -33.08
N ASN A 3 17.33 -18.38 -32.41
CA ASN A 3 17.10 -16.98 -32.77
C ASN A 3 18.21 -16.15 -32.13
N ASP A 4 19.22 -15.83 -32.92
CA ASP A 4 20.15 -14.77 -32.60
C ASP A 4 19.43 -13.42 -32.74
N PHE A 5 19.07 -12.80 -31.62
CA PHE A 5 18.71 -11.39 -31.62
C PHE A 5 20.00 -10.58 -31.70
N ASP A 6 20.20 -9.99 -32.84
CA ASP A 6 21.29 -9.07 -33.16
C ASP A 6 21.31 -7.89 -32.15
N ASN A 7 22.33 -7.87 -31.33
CA ASN A 7 22.57 -6.91 -30.26
C ASN A 7 23.43 -5.73 -30.73
N ASN A 8 23.24 -5.27 -31.99
CA ASN A 8 24.21 -4.30 -32.56
C ASN A 8 23.56 -3.19 -33.41
N SER A 9 22.63 -2.40 -32.85
CA SER A 9 22.19 -1.16 -33.51
C SER A 9 21.62 -0.08 -32.56
N LEU A 10 22.24 0.14 -31.40
CA LEU A 10 21.91 1.30 -30.53
C LEU A 10 23.14 2.16 -30.26
N VAL A 11 23.87 2.52 -31.33
CA VAL A 11 24.95 3.51 -31.26
C VAL A 11 24.52 4.77 -31.97
N ALA A 12 24.36 5.85 -31.19
CA ALA A 12 24.51 7.26 -31.54
C ALA A 12 23.64 7.81 -32.69
N GLY A 13 22.35 7.96 -32.43
CA GLY A 13 21.57 9.02 -33.07
C GLY A 13 21.30 10.11 -32.06
N HIS A 14 21.42 11.39 -32.42
CA HIS A 14 20.92 12.55 -31.65
C HIS A 14 19.37 12.57 -31.56
N GLY A 15 18.75 11.39 -31.46
CA GLY A 15 17.31 11.19 -31.30
C GLY A 15 16.90 11.26 -29.83
N LYS A 16 15.70 11.75 -29.57
CA LYS A 16 15.10 11.76 -28.24
C LYS A 16 15.20 10.37 -27.62
N LYS A 17 15.88 10.24 -26.47
CA LYS A 17 15.93 8.99 -25.71
C LYS A 17 14.51 8.52 -25.43
N PRO A 18 14.16 7.24 -25.67
CA PRO A 18 12.81 6.75 -25.46
C PRO A 18 12.40 6.82 -23.97
N ASN A 19 11.11 6.87 -23.71
CA ASN A 19 10.51 6.77 -22.37
C ASN A 19 10.90 7.88 -21.35
N GLN A 20 11.46 9.00 -21.80
CA GLN A 20 11.92 10.07 -20.91
C GLN A 20 10.76 10.70 -20.10
N LYS A 21 9.54 10.72 -20.63
CA LYS A 21 8.36 11.24 -19.92
C LYS A 21 7.93 10.36 -18.72
N LEU A 22 8.28 9.09 -18.74
CA LEU A 22 7.97 8.13 -17.66
C LEU A 22 9.02 8.17 -16.54
N LYS A 23 10.19 8.73 -16.83
CA LYS A 23 11.35 8.68 -15.94
C LYS A 23 11.07 9.23 -14.56
N PRO A 24 10.50 10.45 -14.36
CA PRO A 24 10.26 11.00 -13.02
C PRO A 24 9.33 10.12 -12.19
N TYR A 25 8.31 9.53 -12.83
CA TYR A 25 7.41 8.62 -12.15
C TYR A 25 8.12 7.34 -11.68
N VAL A 26 8.96 6.75 -12.52
CA VAL A 26 9.74 5.55 -12.15
C VAL A 26 10.75 5.88 -11.05
N VAL A 27 11.38 7.06 -11.08
CA VAL A 27 12.27 7.53 -10.01
C VAL A 27 11.50 7.65 -8.69
N LEU A 28 10.31 8.27 -8.71
CA LEU A 28 9.47 8.40 -7.51
C LEU A 28 9.09 7.03 -6.94
N GLN A 29 8.63 6.10 -7.77
CA GLN A 29 8.26 4.74 -7.34
C GLN A 29 9.45 3.97 -6.75
N TYR A 30 10.62 4.10 -7.35
CA TYR A 30 11.85 3.52 -6.81
C TYR A 30 12.18 4.07 -5.42
N LEU A 31 12.15 5.40 -5.26
CA LEU A 31 12.47 6.05 -4.00
C LEU A 31 11.44 5.71 -2.91
N LEU A 32 10.15 5.74 -3.22
CA LEU A 32 9.09 5.35 -2.29
C LEU A 32 9.26 3.91 -1.79
N LYS A 33 9.67 3.01 -2.66
CA LYS A 33 9.79 1.59 -2.35
C LYS A 33 11.07 1.24 -1.60
N TYR A 34 12.20 1.82 -1.99
CA TYR A 34 13.50 1.34 -1.55
C TYR A 34 14.23 2.27 -0.58
N THR A 35 13.70 3.50 -0.35
CA THR A 35 14.40 4.46 0.49
C THR A 35 13.59 4.95 1.68
N ASP A 36 14.28 5.21 2.74
CA ASP A 36 13.82 5.87 3.95
C ASP A 36 15.01 6.57 4.62
N GLU A 37 14.80 7.19 5.78
CA GLU A 37 15.83 7.91 6.55
C GLU A 37 17.07 7.05 6.88
N ASN A 38 16.91 5.74 6.96
CA ASN A 38 18.02 4.82 7.24
C ASN A 38 18.63 4.23 5.96
N ASN A 39 17.88 4.16 4.89
CA ASN A 39 18.24 3.54 3.62
C ASN A 39 18.15 4.57 2.49
N THR A 40 19.29 5.11 2.08
CA THR A 40 19.37 6.12 1.01
C THR A 40 19.83 5.48 -0.29
N ALA A 41 19.45 6.06 -1.42
CA ALA A 41 19.90 5.66 -2.74
C ALA A 41 20.72 6.77 -3.40
N SER A 42 21.89 6.43 -3.93
CA SER A 42 22.67 7.39 -4.72
C SER A 42 22.03 7.63 -6.10
N ALA A 43 22.39 8.75 -6.74
CA ALA A 43 21.94 8.99 -8.11
C ALA A 43 22.41 7.91 -9.09
N LEU A 44 23.47 7.16 -8.77
CA LEU A 44 23.95 6.05 -9.61
C LEU A 44 23.06 4.82 -9.45
N ASP A 45 22.63 4.49 -8.24
CA ASP A 45 21.68 3.39 -7.99
C ASP A 45 20.37 3.62 -8.75
N ILE A 46 19.88 4.87 -8.74
CA ILE A 46 18.68 5.26 -9.49
C ILE A 46 18.90 5.11 -11.01
N VAL A 47 20.06 5.54 -11.53
CA VAL A 47 20.39 5.38 -12.94
C VAL A 47 20.46 3.91 -13.35
N GLU A 48 21.03 3.06 -12.51
CA GLU A 48 21.13 1.61 -12.76
C GLU A 48 19.73 0.98 -12.79
N TYR A 49 18.89 1.29 -11.83
CA TYR A 49 17.49 0.83 -11.81
C TYR A 49 16.71 1.30 -13.05
N LEU A 50 16.85 2.58 -13.43
CA LEU A 50 16.21 3.10 -14.64
C LEU A 50 16.66 2.34 -15.89
N LYS A 51 17.95 1.98 -15.98
CA LYS A 51 18.50 1.19 -17.07
C LYS A 51 17.88 -0.21 -17.14
N GLU A 52 17.68 -0.86 -15.98
CA GLU A 52 16.96 -2.15 -15.89
C GLU A 52 15.51 -2.03 -16.38
N CYS A 53 14.86 -0.88 -16.13
CA CYS A 53 13.54 -0.55 -16.65
C CYS A 53 13.53 -0.13 -18.14
N GLY A 54 14.66 -0.15 -18.84
CA GLY A 54 14.77 0.28 -20.25
C GLY A 54 14.75 1.80 -20.44
N ILE A 55 15.05 2.58 -19.39
CA ILE A 55 15.09 4.05 -19.42
C ILE A 55 16.54 4.50 -19.22
N TYR A 56 17.14 5.05 -20.29
CA TYR A 56 18.51 5.57 -20.21
C TYR A 56 18.53 6.99 -19.65
N ALA A 57 19.19 7.16 -18.52
CA ALA A 57 19.31 8.44 -17.82
C ALA A 57 20.79 8.77 -17.51
N GLU A 58 21.07 10.05 -17.34
CA GLU A 58 22.33 10.54 -16.83
C GLU A 58 22.14 11.02 -15.38
N ARG A 59 23.18 10.91 -14.58
CA ARG A 59 23.15 11.32 -13.17
C ARG A 59 22.57 12.74 -12.99
N ARG A 60 22.98 13.70 -13.83
CA ARG A 60 22.48 15.09 -13.76
C ARG A 60 20.98 15.20 -14.02
N SER A 61 20.42 14.32 -14.85
CA SER A 61 18.99 14.35 -15.13
C SER A 61 18.15 13.81 -13.97
N VAL A 62 18.70 12.89 -13.16
CA VAL A 62 18.03 12.37 -11.96
C VAL A 62 17.84 13.47 -10.91
N TYR A 63 18.83 14.34 -10.73
CA TYR A 63 18.69 15.48 -9.80
C TYR A 63 17.53 16.40 -10.20
N ARG A 64 17.38 16.69 -11.52
CA ARG A 64 16.26 17.50 -12.02
C ARG A 64 14.92 16.81 -11.84
N ASP A 65 14.86 15.50 -12.11
CA ASP A 65 13.65 14.72 -11.91
C ASP A 65 13.21 14.76 -10.44
N ILE A 66 14.15 14.68 -9.50
CA ILE A 66 13.85 14.75 -8.05
C ILE A 66 13.38 16.15 -7.67
N GLU A 67 13.95 17.19 -8.23
CA GLU A 67 13.48 18.55 -8.03
C GLU A 67 12.04 18.73 -8.54
N ASP A 68 11.77 18.27 -9.75
CA ASP A 68 10.42 18.32 -10.34
C ASP A 68 9.42 17.47 -9.54
N ILE A 69 9.84 16.30 -9.03
CA ILE A 69 9.02 15.47 -8.12
C ILE A 69 8.65 16.26 -6.87
N ASN A 70 9.61 16.91 -6.23
CA ASN A 70 9.34 17.70 -5.02
C ASN A 70 8.34 18.84 -5.28
N LYS A 71 8.49 19.58 -6.40
CA LYS A 71 7.56 20.63 -6.79
C LYS A 71 6.14 20.10 -7.01
N VAL A 72 6.02 19.04 -7.80
CA VAL A 72 4.71 18.44 -8.12
C VAL A 72 4.04 17.88 -6.87
N MET A 73 4.80 17.22 -6.02
CA MET A 73 4.24 16.63 -4.80
C MET A 73 3.80 17.69 -3.81
N TRP A 74 4.56 18.76 -3.64
CA TRP A 74 4.18 19.89 -2.80
C TRP A 74 2.94 20.62 -3.35
N MET A 75 2.90 20.84 -4.67
CA MET A 75 1.74 21.43 -5.36
C MET A 75 0.45 20.65 -5.10
N ILE A 76 0.50 19.32 -5.23
CA ILE A 76 -0.66 18.46 -5.01
C ILE A 76 -1.10 18.48 -3.54
N GLU A 77 -0.15 18.43 -2.62
CA GLU A 77 -0.41 18.40 -1.19
C GLU A 77 -1.04 19.68 -0.66
N ASN A 78 -0.64 20.83 -1.22
CA ASN A 78 -1.12 22.16 -0.79
C ASN A 78 -2.24 22.69 -1.69
N GLU A 79 -2.74 21.91 -2.65
CA GLU A 79 -3.81 22.28 -3.58
C GLU A 79 -3.55 23.62 -4.31
N THR A 80 -2.30 23.84 -4.71
CA THR A 80 -1.82 25.10 -5.31
C THR A 80 -1.31 24.88 -6.74
N ASP A 81 -0.65 25.90 -7.33
CA ASP A 81 -0.08 25.80 -8.66
C ASP A 81 1.44 25.53 -8.66
N ILE A 82 1.99 25.23 -9.84
CA ILE A 82 3.39 24.85 -9.99
C ILE A 82 4.35 26.05 -9.76
N TYR A 83 3.90 27.28 -9.95
CA TYR A 83 4.75 28.48 -9.79
C TYR A 83 5.00 28.75 -8.31
N GLU A 84 3.97 28.61 -7.48
CA GLU A 84 4.10 28.72 -6.03
C GLU A 84 4.97 27.58 -5.47
N ALA A 85 4.75 26.35 -5.94
CA ALA A 85 5.57 25.21 -5.57
C ALA A 85 7.06 25.41 -5.94
N GLU A 86 7.33 26.01 -7.09
CA GLU A 86 8.71 26.29 -7.52
C GLU A 86 9.40 27.29 -6.60
N GLU A 87 8.71 28.35 -6.19
CA GLU A 87 9.23 29.34 -5.25
C GLU A 87 9.52 28.74 -3.87
N VAL A 88 8.56 28.00 -3.33
CA VAL A 88 8.69 27.36 -2.00
C VAL A 88 9.82 26.33 -1.99
N ILE A 89 9.83 25.40 -2.96
CA ILE A 89 10.86 24.35 -3.01
C ILE A 89 12.26 24.92 -3.26
N ALA A 90 12.38 26.02 -4.03
CA ALA A 90 13.67 26.67 -4.27
C ALA A 90 14.22 27.37 -3.02
N THR A 91 13.36 27.88 -2.13
CA THR A 91 13.74 28.59 -0.89
C THR A 91 13.82 27.69 0.34
N ASP A 92 13.41 26.42 0.22
CA ASP A 92 13.40 25.43 1.32
C ASP A 92 14.83 24.91 1.61
N GLU A 93 15.62 25.71 2.36
CA GLU A 93 17.00 25.36 2.74
C GLU A 93 17.05 24.18 3.72
N ASP A 94 16.08 24.09 4.62
CA ASP A 94 16.00 23.07 5.67
C ASP A 94 15.37 21.75 5.19
N ASN A 95 14.95 21.69 3.94
CA ASN A 95 14.25 20.57 3.32
C ASN A 95 12.98 20.14 4.07
N THR A 96 12.25 21.09 4.65
CA THR A 96 11.03 20.83 5.43
C THR A 96 9.83 20.55 4.53
N GLU A 97 9.83 21.13 3.34
CA GLU A 97 8.76 21.02 2.36
C GLU A 97 8.98 19.91 1.31
N LYS A 98 10.19 19.37 1.23
CA LYS A 98 10.56 18.37 0.23
C LYS A 98 10.15 16.95 0.62
N LEU A 99 9.57 16.22 -0.32
CA LEU A 99 9.34 14.79 -0.18
C LEU A 99 10.64 13.99 -0.22
N VAL A 100 11.44 14.24 -1.24
CA VAL A 100 12.71 13.57 -1.48
C VAL A 100 13.83 14.47 -1.01
N VAL A 101 14.58 14.01 -0.03
CA VAL A 101 15.66 14.76 0.62
C VAL A 101 17.00 14.10 0.30
N TYR A 102 18.04 14.92 0.17
CA TYR A 102 19.40 14.45 0.01
C TYR A 102 20.14 14.44 1.34
N ASP A 103 20.55 13.26 1.79
CA ASP A 103 21.42 13.10 2.97
C ASP A 103 22.88 13.31 2.57
N LYS A 104 23.49 14.38 3.08
CA LYS A 104 24.91 14.72 2.80
C LYS A 104 25.90 13.72 3.41
N HIS A 105 25.56 13.10 4.53
CA HIS A 105 26.43 12.13 5.21
C HIS A 105 26.41 10.78 4.49
N LYS A 106 25.23 10.29 4.15
CA LYS A 106 25.03 9.02 3.43
C LYS A 106 25.22 9.16 1.92
N LYS A 107 25.30 10.41 1.41
CA LYS A 107 25.46 10.76 -0.02
C LYS A 107 24.39 10.15 -0.91
N GLY A 108 23.16 10.13 -0.43
CA GLY A 108 22.03 9.52 -1.13
C GLY A 108 20.71 10.25 -0.90
N PHE A 109 19.74 9.94 -1.73
CA PHE A 109 18.39 10.44 -1.65
C PHE A 109 17.52 9.46 -0.84
N TYR A 110 16.55 10.00 -0.13
CA TYR A 110 15.53 9.20 0.54
C TYR A 110 14.21 9.94 0.58
N VAL A 111 13.11 9.19 0.70
CA VAL A 111 11.78 9.74 0.93
C VAL A 111 11.63 9.99 2.41
N ARG A 112 11.36 11.26 2.76
CA ARG A 112 11.03 11.64 4.13
C ARG A 112 9.62 11.16 4.46
N GLN A 113 9.46 10.64 5.67
CA GLN A 113 8.15 10.25 6.18
C GLN A 113 7.21 11.46 6.23
N ARG A 114 5.95 11.28 5.79
CA ARG A 114 5.03 12.39 5.65
C ARG A 114 3.89 12.38 6.65
N HIS A 115 2.74 11.90 6.20
CA HIS A 115 1.48 11.95 6.92
C HIS A 115 1.32 10.83 7.94
N PHE A 116 2.16 9.79 7.87
CA PHE A 116 2.08 8.64 8.76
C PHE A 116 3.37 8.52 9.55
N ASP A 117 3.23 8.42 10.86
CA ASP A 117 4.32 7.93 11.70
C ASP A 117 4.50 6.42 11.40
N LEU A 118 5.76 5.95 11.40
CA LEU A 118 6.07 4.53 11.30
C LEU A 118 5.37 3.71 12.39
N ASN A 119 5.14 4.31 13.56
CA ASN A 119 4.40 3.69 14.66
C ASN A 119 2.92 3.52 14.35
N ASP A 120 2.31 4.44 13.59
CA ASP A 120 0.91 4.32 13.16
C ASP A 120 0.76 3.13 12.20
N ILE A 121 1.66 3.01 11.24
CA ILE A 121 1.68 1.88 10.30
C ILE A 121 1.91 0.55 11.04
N ARG A 122 2.83 0.53 12.03
CA ARG A 122 3.06 -0.65 12.87
C ARG A 122 1.81 -1.02 13.65
N LEU A 123 1.16 -0.05 14.30
CA LEU A 123 -0.05 -0.28 15.06
C LEU A 123 -1.19 -0.82 14.18
N LEU A 124 -1.37 -0.26 12.98
CA LEU A 124 -2.35 -0.76 12.01
C LEU A 124 -2.06 -2.20 11.61
N ALA A 125 -0.80 -2.53 11.30
CA ALA A 125 -0.40 -3.90 10.97
C ALA A 125 -0.66 -4.87 12.13
N GLU A 126 -0.34 -4.48 13.36
CA GLU A 126 -0.60 -5.28 14.57
C GLU A 126 -2.11 -5.47 14.82
N CYS A 127 -2.93 -4.43 14.63
CA CYS A 127 -4.39 -4.51 14.73
C CYS A 127 -4.96 -5.52 13.72
N VAL A 128 -4.54 -5.42 12.46
CA VAL A 128 -4.95 -6.34 11.41
C VAL A 128 -4.51 -7.77 11.75
N TYR A 129 -3.25 -7.94 12.13
CA TYR A 129 -2.71 -9.25 12.42
C TYR A 129 -3.31 -9.87 13.69
N SER A 130 -3.67 -9.06 14.68
CA SER A 130 -4.28 -9.53 15.92
C SER A 130 -5.77 -9.90 15.80
N ALA A 131 -6.45 -9.48 14.74
CA ALA A 131 -7.87 -9.74 14.55
C ALA A 131 -8.16 -11.24 14.44
N LYS A 132 -8.97 -11.77 15.37
CA LYS A 132 -9.29 -13.21 15.45
C LYS A 132 -10.32 -13.66 14.42
N PHE A 133 -11.14 -12.72 13.95
CA PHE A 133 -12.27 -12.98 13.05
C PHE A 133 -11.84 -13.12 11.57
N ILE A 134 -10.59 -12.81 11.21
CA ILE A 134 -10.07 -12.99 9.86
C ILE A 134 -9.11 -14.19 9.80
N ALA A 135 -9.13 -14.89 8.67
CA ALA A 135 -8.23 -16.03 8.45
C ALA A 135 -6.78 -15.57 8.26
N GLN A 136 -5.81 -16.44 8.58
CA GLN A 136 -4.38 -16.13 8.51
C GLN A 136 -3.98 -15.49 7.19
N GLY A 137 -4.28 -16.12 6.05
CA GLY A 137 -3.89 -15.57 4.74
C GLY A 137 -4.58 -14.25 4.37
N GLN A 138 -5.70 -13.89 5.02
CA GLN A 138 -6.32 -12.58 4.89
C GLN A 138 -5.58 -11.54 5.74
N ALA A 139 -5.17 -11.92 6.96
CA ALA A 139 -4.35 -11.06 7.81
C ALA A 139 -3.00 -10.74 7.15
N ASP A 140 -2.33 -11.75 6.58
CA ASP A 140 -1.07 -11.57 5.87
C ASP A 140 -1.23 -10.56 4.71
N ARG A 141 -2.24 -10.78 3.86
CA ARG A 141 -2.52 -9.87 2.73
C ARG A 141 -2.84 -8.43 3.18
N LEU A 142 -3.64 -8.26 4.22
CA LEU A 142 -3.99 -6.93 4.73
C LEU A 142 -2.78 -6.25 5.38
N THR A 143 -1.93 -7.00 6.07
CA THR A 143 -0.67 -6.50 6.59
C THR A 143 0.24 -6.05 5.45
N ASP A 144 0.30 -6.79 4.34
CA ASP A 144 1.05 -6.38 3.15
C ASP A 144 0.53 -5.05 2.59
N VAL A 145 -0.79 -4.88 2.47
CA VAL A 145 -1.40 -3.60 2.02
C VAL A 145 -1.01 -2.43 2.94
N VAL A 146 -1.03 -2.64 4.26
CA VAL A 146 -0.57 -1.62 5.21
C VAL A 146 0.92 -1.32 5.05
N CYS A 147 1.72 -2.34 4.80
CA CYS A 147 3.16 -2.21 4.58
C CYS A 147 3.55 -1.51 3.27
N ASP A 148 2.64 -1.38 2.30
CA ASP A 148 2.90 -0.64 1.06
C ASP A 148 3.02 0.88 1.27
N PHE A 149 2.65 1.39 2.44
CA PHE A 149 2.81 2.81 2.81
C PHE A 149 4.22 3.18 3.28
N VAL A 150 5.10 2.20 3.50
CA VAL A 150 6.46 2.40 4.02
C VAL A 150 7.50 1.79 3.07
N SER A 151 8.80 2.04 3.34
CA SER A 151 9.87 1.42 2.54
C SER A 151 9.90 -0.11 2.73
N GLU A 152 10.48 -0.82 1.78
CA GLU A 152 10.65 -2.28 1.86
C GLU A 152 11.42 -2.71 3.11
N ALA A 153 12.41 -1.93 3.52
CA ALA A 153 13.20 -2.20 4.73
C ALA A 153 12.37 -2.02 6.01
N GLN A 154 11.54 -0.97 6.07
CA GLN A 154 10.60 -0.74 7.17
C GLN A 154 9.51 -1.81 7.19
N ALA A 155 8.94 -2.16 6.03
CA ALA A 155 7.95 -3.21 5.88
C ALA A 155 8.44 -4.57 6.40
N LYS A 156 9.69 -4.94 6.12
CA LYS A 156 10.31 -6.17 6.64
C LYS A 156 10.35 -6.19 8.17
N LYS A 157 10.66 -5.07 8.81
CA LYS A 157 10.65 -4.96 10.28
C LYS A 157 9.25 -5.10 10.84
N ILE A 158 8.28 -4.37 10.27
CA ILE A 158 6.88 -4.41 10.71
C ILE A 158 6.31 -5.82 10.59
N ARG A 159 6.53 -6.51 9.47
CA ARG A 159 6.08 -7.90 9.29
C ARG A 159 6.70 -8.82 10.31
N HIS A 160 8.01 -8.69 10.55
CA HIS A 160 8.69 -9.50 11.56
C HIS A 160 8.07 -9.32 12.94
N ASP A 161 7.84 -8.08 13.37
CA ASP A 161 7.28 -7.75 14.68
C ASP A 161 5.82 -8.22 14.80
N ALA A 162 5.01 -8.04 13.75
CA ALA A 162 3.61 -8.45 13.74
C ALA A 162 3.44 -9.98 13.82
N PHE A 163 4.30 -10.75 13.16
CA PHE A 163 4.25 -12.22 13.16
C PHE A 163 4.68 -12.88 14.47
N LEU A 164 5.26 -12.13 15.40
CA LEU A 164 5.61 -12.65 16.74
C LEU A 164 4.37 -12.93 17.62
N THR A 165 3.20 -12.45 17.24
CA THR A 165 1.96 -12.67 17.98
C THR A 165 1.24 -13.90 17.43
N ASP A 166 1.56 -15.08 17.95
CA ASP A 166 0.87 -16.33 17.57
C ASP A 166 -0.54 -16.33 18.18
N ARG A 167 -1.51 -15.84 17.40
CA ARG A 167 -2.93 -15.80 17.79
C ARG A 167 -3.75 -16.77 16.94
N VAL A 168 -4.60 -17.50 17.62
CA VAL A 168 -5.55 -18.41 16.95
C VAL A 168 -6.48 -17.58 16.05
N LYS A 169 -6.45 -17.90 14.76
CA LYS A 169 -7.27 -17.28 13.71
C LYS A 169 -8.47 -18.16 13.35
N THR A 170 -9.50 -17.55 12.80
CA THR A 170 -10.61 -18.32 12.21
C THR A 170 -10.14 -19.10 10.97
N THR A 171 -10.74 -20.27 10.76
CA THR A 171 -10.59 -21.02 9.51
C THR A 171 -11.56 -20.55 8.42
N ASN A 172 -12.55 -19.71 8.76
CA ASN A 172 -13.53 -19.19 7.83
C ASN A 172 -12.93 -18.09 6.94
N LYS A 173 -12.71 -18.40 5.67
CA LYS A 173 -12.17 -17.45 4.66
C LYS A 173 -13.22 -16.48 4.11
N SER A 174 -14.50 -16.68 4.40
CA SER A 174 -15.60 -15.86 3.87
C SER A 174 -15.98 -14.68 4.73
N VAL A 175 -15.36 -14.50 5.91
CA VAL A 175 -15.76 -13.48 6.89
C VAL A 175 -15.74 -12.07 6.30
N LEU A 176 -14.68 -11.69 5.59
CA LEU A 176 -14.60 -10.34 4.99
C LEU A 176 -15.68 -10.14 3.91
N ASN A 177 -15.98 -11.17 3.12
CA ASN A 177 -17.05 -11.09 2.13
C ASN A 177 -18.42 -10.96 2.82
N SER A 178 -18.65 -11.70 3.91
CA SER A 178 -19.89 -11.58 4.69
C SER A 178 -20.04 -10.19 5.30
N ILE A 179 -18.95 -9.62 5.84
CA ILE A 179 -18.94 -8.23 6.34
C ILE A 179 -19.26 -7.24 5.20
N ALA A 180 -18.66 -7.40 4.04
CA ALA A 180 -18.92 -6.55 2.88
C ALA A 180 -20.40 -6.61 2.45
N THR A 181 -20.96 -7.83 2.33
CA THR A 181 -22.39 -8.02 1.98
C THR A 181 -23.33 -7.36 3.01
N ILE A 182 -23.02 -7.50 4.31
CA ILE A 182 -23.82 -6.86 5.37
C ILE A 182 -23.73 -5.33 5.28
N ASN A 183 -22.55 -4.79 5.06
CA ASN A 183 -22.36 -3.33 4.92
C ASN A 183 -23.06 -2.80 3.66
N GLU A 184 -23.01 -3.54 2.56
CA GLU A 184 -23.70 -3.17 1.33
C GLU A 184 -25.22 -3.13 1.54
N ALA A 185 -25.78 -4.13 2.22
CA ALA A 185 -27.21 -4.16 2.57
C ALA A 185 -27.64 -3.01 3.50
N MET A 186 -26.73 -2.50 4.33
CA MET A 186 -26.97 -1.36 5.20
C MET A 186 -26.71 0.00 4.54
N SER A 187 -26.00 0.04 3.41
CA SER A 187 -25.59 1.29 2.78
C SER A 187 -26.78 2.07 2.25
N GLU A 188 -26.77 3.38 2.46
CA GLU A 188 -27.76 4.28 1.85
C GLU A 188 -27.57 4.29 0.33
N LYS A 189 -28.69 4.25 -0.41
CA LYS A 189 -28.61 4.43 -1.87
C LYS A 189 -28.17 5.86 -2.18
N LEU A 190 -27.38 6.00 -3.24
CA LEU A 190 -26.79 7.29 -3.69
C LEU A 190 -27.80 8.41 -3.99
N ASP A 191 -29.11 8.11 -3.95
CA ASP A 191 -30.19 9.08 -4.17
C ASP A 191 -30.48 9.97 -2.94
N GLY A 192 -29.80 9.72 -1.80
CA GLY A 192 -29.94 10.49 -0.56
C GLY A 192 -31.30 10.32 0.13
N GLN A 193 -32.13 9.38 -0.30
CA GLN A 193 -33.41 9.09 0.34
C GLN A 193 -33.19 8.02 1.43
N PRO A 194 -33.69 8.26 2.65
CA PRO A 194 -33.66 7.24 3.69
C PRO A 194 -34.49 6.03 3.24
N HIS A 195 -33.88 4.87 3.21
CA HIS A 195 -34.57 3.62 2.93
C HIS A 195 -34.27 2.57 4.01
N ALA A 196 -35.15 1.60 4.12
CA ALA A 196 -34.89 0.46 5.00
C ALA A 196 -33.73 -0.38 4.43
N PRO A 197 -32.83 -0.92 5.29
CA PRO A 197 -31.78 -1.81 4.84
C PRO A 197 -32.35 -2.98 4.01
N GLU A 198 -31.57 -3.39 3.01
CA GLU A 198 -31.93 -4.57 2.23
C GLU A 198 -31.90 -5.82 3.10
N GLN A 199 -32.74 -6.80 2.80
CA GLN A 199 -32.76 -8.05 3.51
C GLN A 199 -31.60 -8.93 3.08
N ILE A 200 -30.91 -9.52 4.04
CA ILE A 200 -29.92 -10.57 3.82
C ILE A 200 -30.45 -11.91 4.32
N SER A 201 -30.04 -12.98 3.69
CA SER A 201 -30.33 -14.34 4.14
C SER A 201 -29.05 -15.12 4.42
N PHE A 202 -29.05 -15.92 5.49
CA PHE A 202 -27.87 -16.69 5.88
C PHE A 202 -28.24 -17.94 6.65
N HIS A 203 -27.35 -18.94 6.64
CA HIS A 203 -27.40 -20.08 7.55
C HIS A 203 -26.64 -19.78 8.83
N TYR A 204 -27.29 -19.97 9.96
CA TYR A 204 -26.60 -19.84 11.24
C TYR A 204 -25.92 -21.17 11.60
N LEU A 205 -24.58 -21.15 11.69
CA LEU A 205 -23.79 -22.32 12.03
C LEU A 205 -23.49 -22.37 13.53
N GLY A 206 -23.85 -23.46 14.16
CA GLY A 206 -23.43 -23.79 15.53
C GLY A 206 -22.32 -24.83 15.51
N TYR A 207 -21.64 -24.96 16.63
CA TYR A 207 -20.67 -26.05 16.82
C TYR A 207 -21.29 -27.19 17.63
N THR A 208 -21.04 -28.41 17.20
CA THR A 208 -21.38 -29.62 17.97
C THR A 208 -20.13 -30.48 18.11
N ILE A 209 -20.05 -31.22 19.22
CA ILE A 209 -18.99 -32.17 19.45
C ILE A 209 -19.52 -33.57 19.00
N ASN A 210 -18.87 -34.16 18.02
CA ASN A 210 -19.15 -35.52 17.59
C ASN A 210 -17.92 -36.39 17.89
N GLY A 211 -18.00 -37.15 18.96
CA GLY A 211 -16.84 -37.85 19.48
C GLY A 211 -15.76 -36.93 20.00
N ILE A 212 -14.62 -36.88 19.34
CA ILE A 212 -13.47 -36.02 19.69
C ILE A 212 -13.39 -34.79 18.77
N THR A 213 -14.20 -34.72 17.71
CA THR A 213 -14.13 -33.64 16.69
C THR A 213 -15.22 -32.60 16.85
N LEU A 214 -14.82 -31.31 16.77
CA LEU A 214 -15.72 -30.20 16.69
C LEU A 214 -16.24 -30.08 15.25
N GLN A 215 -17.55 -30.16 15.06
CA GLN A 215 -18.18 -30.05 13.74
C GLN A 215 -19.13 -28.87 13.70
N GLN A 216 -19.17 -28.18 12.56
CA GLN A 216 -20.18 -27.16 12.29
C GLN A 216 -21.49 -27.84 11.92
N LYS A 217 -22.58 -27.40 12.54
CA LYS A 217 -23.93 -27.85 12.24
C LYS A 217 -24.83 -26.63 12.02
N GLU A 218 -25.62 -26.67 10.95
CA GLU A 218 -26.65 -25.66 10.71
C GLU A 218 -27.68 -25.68 11.84
N ARG A 219 -28.00 -24.55 12.42
CA ARG A 219 -29.10 -24.36 13.35
C ARG A 219 -30.43 -24.25 12.58
N HIS A 220 -31.52 -24.37 13.30
CA HIS A 220 -32.88 -24.24 12.75
C HIS A 220 -33.17 -25.26 11.61
N ASN A 221 -32.65 -26.49 11.75
CA ASN A 221 -32.79 -27.57 10.76
C ASN A 221 -32.35 -27.20 9.33
N GLY A 222 -31.42 -26.25 9.18
CA GLY A 222 -30.94 -25.77 7.90
C GLY A 222 -31.80 -24.70 7.21
N GLU A 223 -32.80 -24.17 7.89
CA GLU A 223 -33.59 -23.05 7.36
C GLU A 223 -32.78 -21.76 7.34
N LEU A 224 -33.04 -20.93 6.33
CA LEU A 224 -32.41 -19.62 6.19
C LEU A 224 -33.00 -18.61 7.19
N TYR A 225 -32.13 -17.89 7.84
CA TYR A 225 -32.52 -16.67 8.55
C TYR A 225 -32.60 -15.52 7.53
N VAL A 226 -33.68 -14.75 7.58
CA VAL A 226 -33.86 -13.55 6.77
C VAL A 226 -33.99 -12.36 7.70
N VAL A 227 -33.08 -11.40 7.58
CA VAL A 227 -33.00 -10.23 8.47
C VAL A 227 -32.69 -8.95 7.70
N SER A 228 -33.10 -7.81 8.23
CA SER A 228 -32.65 -6.49 7.77
C SER A 228 -31.57 -6.00 8.73
N PRO A 229 -30.29 -5.90 8.31
CA PRO A 229 -29.21 -5.47 9.18
C PRO A 229 -29.23 -3.95 9.38
N PHE A 230 -29.18 -3.49 10.63
CA PHE A 230 -29.12 -2.05 10.95
C PHE A 230 -27.75 -1.61 11.46
N LYS A 231 -26.95 -2.52 12.00
CA LYS A 231 -25.63 -2.23 12.55
C LYS A 231 -24.79 -3.49 12.62
N LEU A 232 -23.54 -3.36 12.20
CA LEU A 232 -22.52 -4.37 12.44
C LEU A 232 -21.57 -3.85 13.54
N ILE A 233 -21.32 -4.68 14.55
CA ILE A 233 -20.42 -4.35 15.66
C ILE A 233 -19.33 -5.42 15.71
N ILE A 234 -18.08 -4.96 15.67
CA ILE A 234 -16.91 -5.81 15.91
C ILE A 234 -16.47 -5.54 17.35
N ASN A 235 -16.48 -6.58 18.18
CA ASN A 235 -16.10 -6.49 19.58
C ASN A 235 -14.99 -7.48 19.91
N ASP A 236 -13.92 -7.05 20.59
CA ASP A 236 -12.75 -7.85 20.99
C ASP A 236 -12.15 -8.70 19.87
N GLY A 237 -12.23 -8.22 18.64
CA GLY A 237 -11.74 -8.92 17.47
C GLY A 237 -12.60 -10.11 17.02
N ASN A 238 -13.88 -10.13 17.43
CA ASN A 238 -14.90 -11.10 17.01
C ASN A 238 -15.98 -10.43 16.18
#